data_758abdc49da2fb877b9e0207df6e59fe
#
_entry.id   758abdc49da2fb877b9e0207df6e59fe
#
_cell.length_a   1.000
_cell.length_b   1.000
_cell.length_c   1.000
_cell.angle_alpha   90.00
_cell.angle_beta   90.00
_cell.angle_gamma   90.00
#
_symmetry.space_group_name_H-M   'P 1'
#
loop_
_entity.id
_entity.type
_entity.pdbx_description
1 polymer ?
#
loop_
_entity_poly.entity_id
_entity_poly.type
_entity_poly.pdbx_seq_one_letter_code
_entity_poly.pdbx_strand_id
1 'polypeptide(L)'
;MRINGVLNKAAWALVMTAGAASTQAAQKVCVFDILGASGDAFNMAKDYGLAMQKQGVTLELKAYTNEGVATEDFRAGQCDALLASAFRTRQFNTVSGAIDTLGSTTMIKNGKIDMAASYDVVRKVIQTYASPQAAKLMVQGNYEIGGIFPFGAAYPVINDRSITTVEALAGKKIAAFDHDKAQALMIQRVGGQPVSADISNFAAKFNNGSVDMIAAPSLAYKPLELQKGIGAKGGIARFPIMILTYQLVLNQAKFPAGFGEKSRNHWLGEFDRAMSMIKNADAGIPAAAWIDLPPENAQKYNLMLRESRLDIASKGIYDAQGLKVIKKVRCSMNAADAECTTKSEEG
;
A
#
# COMPACT_ATOMS: atom_id res chain seq x y z
N MET A 1 18.31 94.04 17.58
CA MET A 1 18.45 93.20 16.40
C MET A 1 18.27 91.77 16.86
N ARG A 2 17.13 91.16 16.60
CA ARG A 2 16.72 89.77 17.08
C ARG A 2 17.09 88.79 16.02
N ILE A 3 17.82 87.72 16.33
CA ILE A 3 18.10 86.59 15.46
C ILE A 3 17.37 85.39 16.05
N ASN A 4 16.35 84.94 15.36
CA ASN A 4 15.61 83.74 15.68
C ASN A 4 16.33 82.49 15.14
N GLY A 5 16.71 81.59 16.03
CA GLY A 5 17.25 80.29 15.68
C GLY A 5 16.10 79.29 15.54
N VAL A 6 15.99 78.70 14.38
CA VAL A 6 15.01 77.63 14.05
C VAL A 6 15.65 76.26 14.39
N LEU A 7 15.16 75.56 15.43
CA LEU A 7 15.54 74.18 15.73
C LEU A 7 14.74 73.22 14.84
N ASN A 8 15.43 72.55 13.91
CA ASN A 8 14.90 71.44 13.12
C ASN A 8 14.90 70.15 13.96
N LYS A 9 13.74 69.67 14.39
CA LYS A 9 13.57 68.33 15.00
C LYS A 9 13.34 67.32 13.89
N ALA A 10 14.36 66.56 13.50
CA ALA A 10 14.21 65.37 12.67
C ALA A 10 13.63 64.21 13.51
N ALA A 11 12.35 63.87 13.29
CA ALA A 11 11.73 62.71 13.87
C ALA A 11 12.10 61.49 13.05
N TRP A 12 12.89 60.58 13.62
CA TRP A 12 13.15 59.25 13.04
C TRP A 12 11.93 58.34 13.34
N ALA A 13 11.11 58.02 12.33
CA ALA A 13 10.06 57.02 12.42
C ALA A 13 10.73 55.65 12.28
N LEU A 14 10.82 54.87 13.38
CA LEU A 14 11.18 53.47 13.36
C LEU A 14 9.97 52.68 12.77
N VAL A 15 10.07 52.26 11.53
CA VAL A 15 9.11 51.31 10.94
C VAL A 15 9.47 49.92 11.47
N MET A 16 8.77 49.49 12.51
CA MET A 16 8.77 48.07 12.93
C MET A 16 7.95 47.29 11.91
N THR A 17 8.60 46.64 10.96
CA THR A 17 7.97 45.58 10.16
C THR A 17 7.79 44.36 11.07
N ALA A 18 6.60 44.24 11.67
CA ALA A 18 6.15 43.01 12.27
C ALA A 18 6.02 41.97 11.14
N GLY A 19 7.03 41.14 11.00
CA GLY A 19 6.93 39.94 10.17
C GLY A 19 5.79 39.06 10.71
N ALA A 20 4.63 39.10 10.08
CA ALA A 20 3.59 38.14 10.35
C ALA A 20 4.13 36.76 9.95
N ALA A 21 4.61 36.01 10.92
CA ALA A 21 4.81 34.57 10.76
C ALA A 21 3.41 34.01 10.43
N SER A 22 3.13 33.76 9.15
CA SER A 22 1.95 33.04 8.75
C SER A 22 2.05 31.66 9.37
N THR A 23 1.33 31.41 10.45
CA THR A 23 1.11 30.06 10.96
C THR A 23 0.39 29.29 9.88
N GLN A 24 1.14 28.51 9.11
CA GLN A 24 0.54 27.61 8.12
C GLN A 24 -0.39 26.66 8.88
N ALA A 25 -1.68 26.63 8.49
CA ALA A 25 -2.64 25.74 9.12
C ALA A 25 -2.15 24.28 9.01
N ALA A 26 -2.38 23.51 10.07
CA ALA A 26 -2.02 22.10 10.06
C ALA A 26 -2.73 21.36 8.92
N GLN A 27 -2.00 20.55 8.16
CA GLN A 27 -2.57 19.70 7.13
C GLN A 27 -3.21 18.47 7.77
N LYS A 28 -4.46 18.19 7.39
CA LYS A 28 -5.21 17.04 7.90
C LYS A 28 -4.87 15.78 7.12
N VAL A 29 -4.55 14.71 7.83
CA VAL A 29 -4.24 13.40 7.23
C VAL A 29 -5.26 12.37 7.70
N CYS A 30 -6.06 11.84 6.78
CA CYS A 30 -6.89 10.67 7.02
C CYS A 30 -6.00 9.43 7.04
N VAL A 31 -5.95 8.72 8.16
CA VAL A 31 -5.11 7.52 8.34
C VAL A 31 -6.00 6.32 8.57
N PHE A 32 -5.97 5.38 7.64
CA PHE A 32 -6.62 4.09 7.82
C PHE A 32 -5.73 3.14 8.61
N ASP A 33 -6.31 2.51 9.63
CA ASP A 33 -5.74 1.36 10.34
C ASP A 33 -6.89 0.53 10.91
N ILE A 34 -6.86 -0.79 10.75
CA ILE A 34 -7.92 -1.69 11.24
C ILE A 34 -8.12 -1.60 12.77
N LEU A 35 -7.09 -1.20 13.50
CA LEU A 35 -7.12 -0.94 14.95
C LEU A 35 -7.29 0.56 15.29
N GLY A 36 -7.56 1.39 14.28
CA GLY A 36 -7.71 2.83 14.45
C GLY A 36 -6.48 3.49 15.05
N ALA A 37 -6.65 4.36 16.03
CA ALA A 37 -5.55 5.13 16.64
C ALA A 37 -4.53 4.28 17.44
N SER A 38 -4.83 3.01 17.73
CA SER A 38 -3.93 2.07 18.41
C SER A 38 -3.13 1.17 17.48
N GLY A 39 -3.39 1.22 16.16
CA GLY A 39 -2.72 0.36 15.20
C GLY A 39 -1.33 0.84 14.79
N ASP A 40 -0.60 -0.07 14.16
CA ASP A 40 0.81 0.15 13.81
C ASP A 40 0.97 1.18 12.70
N ALA A 41 0.11 1.18 11.67
CA ALA A 41 0.14 2.17 10.61
C ALA A 41 -0.14 3.58 11.15
N PHE A 42 -1.08 3.71 12.10
CA PHE A 42 -1.36 4.99 12.75
C PHE A 42 -0.18 5.45 13.63
N ASN A 43 0.50 4.53 14.32
CA ASN A 43 1.69 4.86 15.11
C ASN A 43 2.85 5.32 14.21
N MET A 44 3.06 4.66 13.06
CA MET A 44 4.03 5.14 12.06
C MET A 44 3.67 6.53 11.53
N ALA A 45 2.38 6.81 11.32
CA ALA A 45 1.91 8.14 10.92
C ALA A 45 2.17 9.21 11.99
N LYS A 46 2.08 8.89 13.30
CA LYS A 46 2.47 9.81 14.38
C LYS A 46 3.95 10.20 14.29
N ASP A 47 4.82 9.20 14.13
CA ASP A 47 6.27 9.44 14.02
C ASP A 47 6.60 10.24 12.75
N TYR A 48 5.92 9.95 11.65
CA TYR A 48 5.99 10.74 10.43
C TYR A 48 5.57 12.20 10.67
N GLY A 49 4.47 12.43 11.40
CA GLY A 49 4.02 13.78 11.77
C GLY A 49 5.08 14.55 12.54
N LEU A 50 5.73 13.90 13.51
CA LEU A 50 6.85 14.51 14.28
C LEU A 50 8.05 14.82 13.39
N ALA A 51 8.36 13.95 12.44
CA ALA A 51 9.46 14.17 11.49
C ALA A 51 9.16 15.34 10.54
N MET A 52 7.93 15.46 10.04
CA MET A 52 7.52 16.54 9.13
C MET A 52 7.40 17.89 9.86
N GLN A 53 7.05 17.89 11.13
CA GLN A 53 7.03 19.11 11.96
C GLN A 53 8.41 19.76 12.03
N LYS A 54 9.48 18.95 12.12
CA LYS A 54 10.88 19.45 12.08
C LYS A 54 11.23 20.08 10.72
N GLN A 55 10.45 19.79 9.69
CA GLN A 55 10.59 20.35 8.34
C GLN A 55 9.61 21.51 8.06
N GLY A 56 8.92 21.99 9.09
CA GLY A 56 7.99 23.12 8.99
C GLY A 56 6.58 22.77 8.56
N VAL A 57 6.21 21.47 8.50
CA VAL A 57 4.86 21.02 8.13
C VAL A 57 4.20 20.33 9.33
N THR A 58 3.13 20.92 9.84
CA THR A 58 2.36 20.37 10.96
C THR A 58 1.24 19.50 10.39
N LEU A 59 1.15 18.25 10.87
CA LEU A 59 0.12 17.30 10.44
C LEU A 59 -0.87 17.04 11.59
N GLU A 60 -2.16 17.10 11.30
CA GLU A 60 -3.26 16.67 12.16
C GLU A 60 -3.77 15.31 11.69
N LEU A 61 -3.59 14.26 12.49
CA LEU A 61 -3.93 12.89 12.11
C LEU A 61 -5.35 12.54 12.58
N LYS A 62 -6.16 12.04 11.66
CA LYS A 62 -7.50 11.50 11.93
C LYS A 62 -7.52 10.01 11.65
N ALA A 63 -7.77 9.19 12.69
CA ALA A 63 -7.82 7.74 12.58
C ALA A 63 -9.15 7.27 12.00
N TYR A 64 -9.08 6.28 11.11
CA TYR A 64 -10.22 5.59 10.53
C TYR A 64 -10.04 4.08 10.61
N THR A 65 -11.09 3.37 10.99
CA THR A 65 -11.16 1.91 10.94
C THR A 65 -11.85 1.39 9.67
N ASN A 66 -12.41 2.28 8.87
CA ASN A 66 -12.97 1.98 7.56
C ASN A 66 -12.24 2.77 6.48
N GLU A 67 -11.55 2.04 5.60
CA GLU A 67 -10.73 2.61 4.53
C GLU A 67 -11.55 3.36 3.47
N GLY A 68 -12.77 2.88 3.19
CA GLY A 68 -13.68 3.53 2.26
C GLY A 68 -14.07 4.91 2.76
N VAL A 69 -14.44 5.02 4.04
CA VAL A 69 -14.78 6.31 4.66
C VAL A 69 -13.61 7.27 4.65
N ALA A 70 -12.39 6.80 5.01
CA ALA A 70 -11.19 7.62 4.95
C ALA A 70 -10.94 8.17 3.53
N THR A 71 -11.14 7.32 2.52
CA THR A 71 -10.96 7.68 1.11
C THR A 71 -11.98 8.71 0.63
N GLU A 72 -13.24 8.55 1.00
CA GLU A 72 -14.29 9.52 0.63
C GLU A 72 -14.12 10.86 1.35
N ASP A 73 -13.72 10.87 2.62
CA ASP A 73 -13.38 12.10 3.35
C ASP A 73 -12.21 12.84 2.70
N PHE A 74 -11.17 12.11 2.26
CA PHE A 74 -10.06 12.69 1.49
C PHE A 74 -10.54 13.26 0.15
N ARG A 75 -11.35 12.52 -0.61
CA ARG A 75 -11.90 12.96 -1.89
C ARG A 75 -12.79 14.20 -1.74
N ALA A 76 -13.56 14.28 -0.65
CA ALA A 76 -14.40 15.42 -0.31
C ALA A 76 -13.62 16.62 0.25
N GLY A 77 -12.28 16.53 0.39
CA GLY A 77 -11.43 17.60 0.90
C GLY A 77 -11.51 17.80 2.41
N GLN A 78 -12.04 16.83 3.16
CA GLN A 78 -12.02 16.84 4.63
C GLN A 78 -10.62 16.55 5.19
N CYS A 79 -9.77 15.89 4.39
CA CYS A 79 -8.35 15.70 4.65
C CYS A 79 -7.53 16.20 3.46
N ASP A 80 -6.31 16.65 3.74
CA ASP A 80 -5.33 17.12 2.76
C ASP A 80 -4.43 15.98 2.26
N ALA A 81 -4.38 14.87 3.01
CA ALA A 81 -3.68 13.65 2.66
C ALA A 81 -4.44 12.41 3.15
N LEU A 82 -4.15 11.27 2.51
CA LEU A 82 -4.71 9.96 2.84
C LEU A 82 -3.59 8.94 2.97
N LEU A 83 -3.50 8.24 4.10
CA LEU A 83 -2.68 7.06 4.27
C LEU A 83 -3.59 5.82 4.31
N ALA A 84 -3.50 4.98 3.29
CA ALA A 84 -4.37 3.83 3.12
C ALA A 84 -3.69 2.75 2.27
N SER A 85 -4.32 1.57 2.10
CA SER A 85 -3.79 0.52 1.24
C SER A 85 -3.79 0.92 -0.24
N ALA A 86 -2.91 0.30 -1.03
CA ALA A 86 -2.86 0.51 -2.47
C ALA A 86 -4.18 0.14 -3.17
N PHE A 87 -5.02 -0.72 -2.59
CA PHE A 87 -6.34 -1.00 -3.13
C PHE A 87 -7.23 0.25 -3.23
N ARG A 88 -7.09 1.17 -2.29
CA ARG A 88 -7.83 2.44 -2.29
C ARG A 88 -7.06 3.57 -2.96
N THR A 89 -5.73 3.60 -2.81
CA THR A 89 -4.92 4.72 -3.29
C THR A 89 -4.61 4.65 -4.79
N ARG A 90 -4.68 3.47 -5.42
CA ARG A 90 -4.43 3.31 -6.88
C ARG A 90 -5.30 4.18 -7.78
N GLN A 91 -6.48 4.60 -7.34
CA GLN A 91 -7.33 5.53 -8.08
C GLN A 91 -6.74 6.94 -8.16
N PHE A 92 -5.84 7.30 -7.26
CA PHE A 92 -5.16 8.59 -7.22
C PHE A 92 -3.80 8.58 -7.92
N ASN A 93 -3.18 7.39 -8.02
CA ASN A 93 -1.98 7.16 -8.82
C ASN A 93 -1.90 5.67 -9.23
N THR A 94 -2.15 5.41 -10.52
CA THR A 94 -2.22 4.05 -11.05
C THR A 94 -0.84 3.40 -11.15
N VAL A 95 0.21 4.19 -11.41
CA VAL A 95 1.60 3.70 -11.49
C VAL A 95 2.07 3.13 -10.17
N SER A 96 1.89 3.86 -9.07
CA SER A 96 2.27 3.37 -7.73
C SER A 96 1.40 2.19 -7.30
N GLY A 97 0.11 2.20 -7.66
CA GLY A 97 -0.83 1.11 -7.39
C GLY A 97 -0.49 -0.21 -8.10
N ALA A 98 0.41 -0.18 -9.10
CA ALA A 98 0.87 -1.39 -9.76
C ALA A 98 1.74 -2.30 -8.88
N ILE A 99 2.29 -1.81 -7.76
CA ILE A 99 3.05 -2.66 -6.82
C ILE A 99 2.17 -3.79 -6.28
N ASP A 100 0.94 -3.47 -5.91
CA ASP A 100 -0.02 -4.41 -5.32
C ASP A 100 -0.83 -5.13 -6.41
N THR A 101 -0.16 -5.66 -7.43
CA THR A 101 -0.79 -6.46 -8.48
C THR A 101 -0.39 -7.92 -8.37
N LEU A 102 -1.21 -8.80 -8.94
CA LEU A 102 -1.10 -10.25 -8.80
C LEU A 102 0.30 -10.77 -9.14
N GLY A 103 1.07 -11.21 -8.14
CA GLY A 103 2.39 -11.80 -8.27
C GLY A 103 3.46 -10.91 -8.91
N SER A 104 3.23 -9.58 -9.09
CA SER A 104 4.16 -8.70 -9.83
C SER A 104 5.54 -8.58 -9.20
N THR A 105 5.62 -8.65 -7.86
CA THR A 105 6.85 -8.55 -7.08
C THR A 105 7.36 -9.90 -6.59
N THR A 106 6.65 -11.01 -6.88
CA THR A 106 7.01 -12.34 -6.40
C THR A 106 8.24 -12.87 -7.14
N MET A 107 9.23 -13.33 -6.38
CA MET A 107 10.44 -13.96 -6.88
C MET A 107 10.40 -15.47 -6.63
N ILE A 108 10.74 -16.24 -7.66
CA ILE A 108 10.85 -17.71 -7.57
C ILE A 108 12.31 -18.10 -7.76
N LYS A 109 12.82 -18.90 -6.84
CA LYS A 109 14.18 -19.47 -6.92
C LYS A 109 14.10 -20.96 -6.69
N ASN A 110 14.67 -21.74 -7.63
CA ASN A 110 14.65 -23.20 -7.56
C ASN A 110 13.25 -23.80 -7.36
N GLY A 111 12.24 -23.26 -8.05
CA GLY A 111 10.85 -23.71 -8.00
C GLY A 111 10.09 -23.35 -6.71
N LYS A 112 10.72 -22.58 -5.80
CA LYS A 112 10.11 -22.12 -4.54
C LYS A 112 10.04 -20.60 -4.51
N ILE A 113 9.04 -20.08 -3.80
CA ILE A 113 8.94 -18.64 -3.56
C ILE A 113 10.05 -18.21 -2.60
N ASP A 114 10.83 -17.21 -3.05
CA ASP A 114 11.81 -16.51 -2.23
C ASP A 114 11.19 -15.21 -1.70
N MET A 115 10.63 -15.26 -0.48
CA MET A 115 9.98 -14.11 0.13
C MET A 115 10.96 -12.96 0.41
N ALA A 116 12.19 -13.27 0.78
CA ALA A 116 13.21 -12.24 1.02
C ALA A 116 13.52 -11.48 -0.28
N ALA A 117 13.79 -12.20 -1.36
CA ALA A 117 14.00 -11.60 -2.68
C ALA A 117 12.75 -10.84 -3.17
N SER A 118 11.54 -11.33 -2.86
CA SER A 118 10.29 -10.65 -3.23
C SER A 118 10.15 -9.30 -2.51
N TYR A 119 10.44 -9.23 -1.22
CA TYR A 119 10.49 -7.95 -0.49
C TYR A 119 11.63 -7.04 -0.95
N ASP A 120 12.75 -7.59 -1.41
CA ASP A 120 13.83 -6.80 -2.01
C ASP A 120 13.41 -6.17 -3.35
N VAL A 121 12.57 -6.86 -4.14
CA VAL A 121 11.93 -6.24 -5.32
C VAL A 121 11.05 -5.06 -4.89
N VAL A 122 10.19 -5.24 -3.89
CA VAL A 122 9.35 -4.15 -3.37
C VAL A 122 10.19 -2.98 -2.90
N ARG A 123 11.27 -3.24 -2.14
CA ARG A 123 12.22 -2.20 -1.70
C ARG A 123 12.79 -1.42 -2.87
N LYS A 124 13.29 -2.11 -3.89
CA LYS A 124 13.89 -1.46 -5.07
C LYS A 124 12.87 -0.67 -5.89
N VAL A 125 11.63 -1.15 -6.00
CA VAL A 125 10.54 -0.39 -6.65
C VAL A 125 10.25 0.88 -5.86
N ILE A 126 10.11 0.80 -4.53
CA ILE A 126 9.89 1.97 -3.67
C ILE A 126 11.07 2.96 -3.76
N GLN A 127 12.32 2.46 -3.76
CA GLN A 127 13.51 3.29 -3.99
C GLN A 127 13.46 4.01 -5.36
N THR A 128 13.05 3.29 -6.40
CA THR A 128 12.89 3.88 -7.73
C THR A 128 11.84 4.99 -7.72
N TYR A 129 10.69 4.75 -7.09
CA TYR A 129 9.61 5.75 -7.00
C TYR A 129 9.93 6.92 -6.08
N ALA A 130 10.80 6.75 -5.09
CA ALA A 130 11.29 7.84 -4.25
C ALA A 130 12.36 8.69 -4.93
N SER A 131 12.97 8.20 -6.03
CA SER A 131 14.03 8.93 -6.74
C SER A 131 13.52 10.16 -7.47
N PRO A 132 14.34 11.23 -7.62
CA PRO A 132 13.99 12.43 -8.40
C PRO A 132 13.60 12.11 -9.85
N GLN A 133 14.19 11.07 -10.46
CA GLN A 133 13.93 10.66 -11.83
C GLN A 133 12.49 10.14 -12.02
N ALA A 134 11.91 9.55 -10.98
CA ALA A 134 10.55 9.03 -10.98
C ALA A 134 9.50 10.04 -10.46
N ALA A 135 9.90 11.26 -10.09
CA ALA A 135 8.99 12.23 -9.47
C ALA A 135 7.72 12.46 -10.30
N LYS A 136 7.84 12.53 -11.62
CA LYS A 136 6.69 12.70 -12.53
C LYS A 136 5.73 11.50 -12.52
N LEU A 137 6.21 10.29 -12.25
CA LEU A 137 5.38 9.08 -12.13
C LEU A 137 4.56 9.09 -10.85
N MET A 138 5.04 9.77 -9.82
CA MET A 138 4.37 9.86 -8.53
C MET A 138 3.30 10.94 -8.49
N VAL A 139 3.07 11.65 -9.59
CA VAL A 139 2.04 12.68 -9.73
C VAL A 139 1.00 12.24 -10.74
N GLN A 140 -0.28 12.31 -10.35
CA GLN A 140 -1.42 12.10 -11.24
C GLN A 140 -2.54 13.09 -10.90
N GLY A 141 -2.84 13.99 -11.84
CA GLY A 141 -3.79 15.08 -11.60
C GLY A 141 -3.32 16.00 -10.45
N ASN A 142 -4.17 16.19 -9.47
CA ASN A 142 -3.89 17.01 -8.29
C ASN A 142 -3.21 16.22 -7.15
N TYR A 143 -2.92 14.95 -7.35
CA TYR A 143 -2.43 14.06 -6.31
C TYR A 143 -0.97 13.70 -6.53
N GLU A 144 -0.23 13.60 -5.42
CA GLU A 144 1.15 13.12 -5.40
C GLU A 144 1.29 12.00 -4.37
N ILE A 145 2.00 10.93 -4.72
CA ILE A 145 2.38 9.89 -3.77
C ILE A 145 3.50 10.43 -2.89
N GLY A 146 3.19 10.65 -1.63
CA GLY A 146 4.11 11.14 -0.60
C GLY A 146 4.86 10.03 0.14
N GLY A 147 4.53 8.76 -0.08
CA GLY A 147 5.24 7.66 0.56
C GLY A 147 4.61 6.31 0.27
N ILE A 148 5.43 5.27 0.35
CA ILE A 148 5.02 3.88 0.18
C ILE A 148 5.82 3.03 1.16
N PHE A 149 5.14 2.11 1.88
CA PHE A 149 5.81 1.11 2.71
C PHE A 149 5.10 -0.24 2.64
N PRO A 150 5.80 -1.39 2.83
CA PRO A 150 5.18 -2.70 2.77
C PRO A 150 4.25 -2.95 3.95
N PHE A 151 3.15 -3.69 3.68
CA PHE A 151 2.15 -4.05 4.69
C PHE A 151 1.97 -5.58 4.81
N GLY A 152 2.84 -6.35 4.17
CA GLY A 152 2.84 -7.80 4.22
C GLY A 152 2.33 -8.46 2.95
N ALA A 153 2.55 -9.75 2.87
CA ALA A 153 2.05 -10.55 1.75
C ALA A 153 0.58 -10.94 2.00
N ALA A 154 -0.28 -10.80 1.00
CA ALA A 154 -1.62 -11.34 1.03
C ALA A 154 -1.57 -12.84 0.77
N TYR A 155 -1.79 -13.63 1.81
CA TYR A 155 -1.85 -15.08 1.73
C TYR A 155 -3.31 -15.56 1.59
N PRO A 156 -3.54 -16.68 0.86
CA PRO A 156 -4.82 -17.37 0.93
C PRO A 156 -5.05 -17.92 2.34
N VAL A 157 -6.10 -17.45 3.02
CA VAL A 157 -6.59 -17.97 4.29
C VAL A 157 -7.84 -18.78 3.98
N ILE A 158 -7.81 -20.08 4.25
CA ILE A 158 -8.81 -21.06 3.77
C ILE A 158 -9.41 -21.83 4.96
N ASN A 159 -10.68 -22.18 4.83
CA ASN A 159 -11.41 -22.97 5.84
C ASN A 159 -11.23 -24.50 5.67
N ASP A 160 -10.61 -24.93 4.57
CA ASP A 160 -10.33 -26.33 4.27
C ASP A 160 -8.95 -26.49 3.61
N ARG A 161 -8.05 -27.28 4.24
CA ARG A 161 -6.68 -27.56 3.74
C ARG A 161 -6.64 -28.26 2.38
N SER A 162 -7.74 -28.84 1.91
CA SER A 162 -7.80 -29.41 0.56
C SER A 162 -7.75 -28.35 -0.55
N ILE A 163 -8.00 -27.07 -0.24
CA ILE A 163 -7.96 -25.96 -1.20
C ILE A 163 -6.49 -25.49 -1.38
N THR A 164 -5.67 -26.33 -1.97
CA THR A 164 -4.22 -26.07 -2.14
C THR A 164 -3.76 -26.09 -3.60
N THR A 165 -4.65 -26.34 -4.54
CA THR A 165 -4.36 -26.27 -5.99
C THR A 165 -5.24 -25.24 -6.68
N VAL A 166 -4.83 -24.78 -7.86
CA VAL A 166 -5.62 -23.83 -8.65
C VAL A 166 -6.98 -24.44 -9.01
N GLU A 167 -6.98 -25.73 -9.33
CA GLU A 167 -8.20 -26.48 -9.70
C GLU A 167 -9.18 -26.60 -8.53
N ALA A 168 -8.67 -26.69 -7.29
CA ALA A 168 -9.51 -26.78 -6.09
C ALA A 168 -10.24 -25.47 -5.75
N LEU A 169 -9.87 -24.35 -6.40
CA LEU A 169 -10.57 -23.06 -6.27
C LEU A 169 -11.92 -23.05 -7.01
N ALA A 170 -12.12 -23.97 -7.96
CA ALA A 170 -13.37 -24.03 -8.72
C ALA A 170 -14.57 -24.22 -7.79
N GLY A 171 -15.59 -23.37 -7.97
CA GLY A 171 -16.81 -23.37 -7.16
C GLY A 171 -16.67 -22.82 -5.73
N LYS A 172 -15.46 -22.48 -5.26
CA LYS A 172 -15.26 -21.92 -3.91
C LYS A 172 -15.73 -20.48 -3.85
N LYS A 173 -16.35 -20.13 -2.74
CA LYS A 173 -16.76 -18.76 -2.42
C LYS A 173 -15.56 -18.00 -1.87
N ILE A 174 -15.11 -16.99 -2.60
CA ILE A 174 -13.91 -16.22 -2.27
C ILE A 174 -14.30 -14.75 -2.11
N ALA A 175 -13.93 -14.13 -0.99
CA ALA A 175 -14.22 -12.73 -0.77
C ALA A 175 -13.46 -11.86 -1.79
N ALA A 176 -14.17 -10.91 -2.38
CA ALA A 176 -13.65 -9.91 -3.30
C ALA A 176 -14.11 -8.52 -2.85
N PHE A 177 -13.20 -7.56 -2.80
CA PHE A 177 -13.55 -6.19 -2.43
C PHE A 177 -14.36 -5.53 -3.54
N ASP A 178 -15.51 -4.93 -3.20
CA ASP A 178 -16.46 -4.34 -4.14
C ASP A 178 -15.85 -3.28 -5.06
N HIS A 179 -14.83 -2.59 -4.58
CA HIS A 179 -14.12 -1.55 -5.32
C HIS A 179 -12.93 -2.07 -6.14
N ASP A 180 -12.57 -3.37 -6.02
CA ASP A 180 -11.44 -3.98 -6.73
C ASP A 180 -11.90 -5.00 -7.79
N LYS A 181 -12.11 -4.51 -9.00
CA LYS A 181 -12.49 -5.34 -10.15
C LYS A 181 -11.46 -6.43 -10.47
N ALA A 182 -10.17 -6.20 -10.16
CA ALA A 182 -9.12 -7.16 -10.44
C ALA A 182 -9.27 -8.44 -9.60
N GLN A 183 -9.67 -8.33 -8.33
CA GLN A 183 -9.94 -9.48 -7.47
C GLN A 183 -11.08 -10.33 -8.04
N ALA A 184 -12.20 -9.72 -8.40
CA ALA A 184 -13.35 -10.45 -8.96
C ALA A 184 -12.98 -11.18 -10.26
N LEU A 185 -12.26 -10.52 -11.16
CA LEU A 185 -11.81 -11.12 -12.43
C LEU A 185 -10.86 -12.31 -12.20
N MET A 186 -9.91 -12.18 -11.28
CA MET A 186 -8.99 -13.28 -10.93
C MET A 186 -9.75 -14.48 -10.37
N ILE A 187 -10.70 -14.26 -9.43
CA ILE A 187 -11.51 -15.31 -8.82
C ILE A 187 -12.36 -16.03 -9.89
N GLN A 188 -12.99 -15.28 -10.80
CA GLN A 188 -13.76 -15.86 -11.90
C GLN A 188 -12.89 -16.68 -12.85
N ARG A 189 -11.66 -16.22 -13.14
CA ARG A 189 -10.72 -16.93 -14.02
C ARG A 189 -10.37 -18.33 -13.51
N VAL A 190 -10.28 -18.51 -12.19
CA VAL A 190 -10.02 -19.83 -11.57
C VAL A 190 -11.28 -20.63 -11.30
N GLY A 191 -12.43 -20.20 -11.82
CA GLY A 191 -13.72 -20.87 -11.63
C GLY A 191 -14.31 -20.69 -10.23
N GLY A 192 -13.75 -19.81 -9.41
CA GLY A 192 -14.28 -19.44 -8.10
C GLY A 192 -15.49 -18.50 -8.21
N GLN A 193 -16.19 -18.35 -7.11
CA GLN A 193 -17.34 -17.45 -6.96
C GLN A 193 -16.93 -16.23 -6.16
N PRO A 194 -16.77 -15.03 -6.74
CA PRO A 194 -16.48 -13.82 -5.99
C PRO A 194 -17.69 -13.44 -5.15
N VAL A 195 -17.45 -13.27 -3.85
CA VAL A 195 -18.46 -12.81 -2.89
C VAL A 195 -18.10 -11.39 -2.48
N SER A 196 -19.00 -10.46 -2.75
CA SER A 196 -18.85 -9.04 -2.39
C SER A 196 -18.45 -8.86 -0.93
N ALA A 197 -17.45 -8.06 -0.69
CA ALA A 197 -16.94 -7.74 0.64
C ALA A 197 -16.29 -6.36 0.68
N ASP A 198 -16.04 -5.86 1.87
CA ASP A 198 -15.17 -4.71 2.14
C ASP A 198 -14.26 -5.02 3.34
N ILE A 199 -13.35 -4.07 3.64
CA ILE A 199 -12.36 -4.25 4.71
C ILE A 199 -13.00 -4.43 6.09
N SER A 200 -14.22 -3.95 6.30
CA SER A 200 -14.93 -4.05 7.60
C SER A 200 -15.64 -5.40 7.81
N ASN A 201 -15.89 -6.15 6.73
CA ASN A 201 -16.72 -7.36 6.83
C ASN A 201 -16.09 -8.64 6.23
N PHE A 202 -15.01 -8.56 5.42
CA PHE A 202 -14.44 -9.74 4.74
C PHE A 202 -14.00 -10.84 5.72
N ALA A 203 -13.38 -10.45 6.86
CA ALA A 203 -12.96 -11.39 7.89
C ALA A 203 -14.16 -12.01 8.62
N ALA A 204 -15.19 -11.23 8.91
CA ALA A 204 -16.42 -11.74 9.51
C ALA A 204 -17.12 -12.76 8.61
N LYS A 205 -17.15 -12.51 7.28
CA LYS A 205 -17.68 -13.46 6.28
C LYS A 205 -16.90 -14.78 6.26
N PHE A 206 -15.58 -14.70 6.43
CA PHE A 206 -14.73 -15.89 6.56
C PHE A 206 -14.95 -16.61 7.88
N ASN A 207 -14.92 -15.88 8.99
CA ASN A 207 -15.05 -16.44 10.33
C ASN A 207 -16.41 -17.14 10.58
N ASN A 208 -17.47 -16.71 9.89
CA ASN A 208 -18.81 -17.33 9.99
C ASN A 208 -19.11 -18.35 8.86
N GLY A 209 -18.13 -18.63 7.98
CA GLY A 209 -18.29 -19.61 6.90
C GLY A 209 -19.11 -19.13 5.70
N SER A 210 -19.41 -17.82 5.55
CA SER A 210 -20.07 -17.28 4.38
C SER A 210 -19.20 -17.34 3.12
N VAL A 211 -17.87 -17.37 3.29
CA VAL A 211 -16.87 -17.58 2.26
C VAL A 211 -15.89 -18.67 2.68
N ASP A 212 -15.32 -19.38 1.70
CA ASP A 212 -14.35 -20.46 1.91
C ASP A 212 -12.93 -19.95 2.02
N MET A 213 -12.67 -18.76 1.45
CA MET A 213 -11.33 -18.19 1.35
C MET A 213 -11.39 -16.67 1.39
N ILE A 214 -10.36 -16.10 2.01
CA ILE A 214 -10.00 -14.68 1.90
C ILE A 214 -8.52 -14.54 1.55
N ALA A 215 -8.13 -13.38 1.04
CA ALA A 215 -6.72 -12.97 0.94
C ALA A 215 -6.43 -11.98 2.07
N ALA A 216 -5.44 -12.27 2.93
CA ALA A 216 -5.12 -11.41 4.05
C ALA A 216 -3.62 -11.44 4.40
N PRO A 217 -3.04 -10.31 4.85
CA PRO A 217 -1.69 -10.31 5.40
C PRO A 217 -1.67 -10.91 6.83
N SER A 218 -0.51 -11.37 7.26
CA SER A 218 -0.30 -11.88 8.63
C SER A 218 -0.64 -10.85 9.71
N LEU A 219 -0.46 -9.57 9.43
CA LEU A 219 -0.86 -8.46 10.31
C LEU A 219 -2.36 -8.46 10.63
N ALA A 220 -3.20 -9.04 9.79
CA ALA A 220 -4.65 -9.16 10.01
C ALA A 220 -5.03 -10.39 10.86
N TYR A 221 -4.13 -11.37 11.04
CA TYR A 221 -4.47 -12.65 11.67
C TYR A 221 -5.06 -12.52 13.07
N LYS A 222 -4.35 -11.84 13.97
CA LYS A 222 -4.80 -11.65 15.36
C LYS A 222 -5.92 -10.60 15.46
N PRO A 223 -5.79 -9.38 14.89
CA PRO A 223 -6.81 -8.35 15.01
C PRO A 223 -8.19 -8.76 14.49
N LEU A 224 -8.21 -9.56 13.42
CA LEU A 224 -9.46 -10.01 12.80
C LEU A 224 -9.86 -11.44 13.20
N GLU A 225 -9.14 -12.03 14.16
CA GLU A 225 -9.43 -13.35 14.73
C GLU A 225 -9.58 -14.46 13.65
N LEU A 226 -8.72 -14.43 12.62
CA LEU A 226 -8.85 -15.33 11.46
C LEU A 226 -8.76 -16.81 11.81
N GLN A 227 -8.19 -17.15 12.96
CA GLN A 227 -8.19 -18.53 13.50
C GLN A 227 -9.61 -19.10 13.68
N LYS A 228 -10.64 -18.25 13.85
CA LYS A 228 -12.03 -18.71 13.97
C LYS A 228 -12.52 -19.33 12.67
N GLY A 229 -12.29 -18.67 11.52
CA GLY A 229 -12.65 -19.18 10.20
C GLY A 229 -11.77 -20.34 9.74
N ILE A 230 -10.48 -20.34 10.10
CA ILE A 230 -9.56 -21.45 9.86
C ILE A 230 -10.04 -22.70 10.57
N GLY A 231 -10.47 -22.59 11.83
CA GLY A 231 -10.92 -23.73 12.62
C GLY A 231 -9.90 -24.87 12.67
N ALA A 232 -10.40 -26.11 12.77
CA ALA A 232 -9.54 -27.31 12.83
C ALA A 232 -9.13 -27.83 11.42
N LYS A 233 -9.85 -27.45 10.38
CA LYS A 233 -9.67 -28.01 9.02
C LYS A 233 -8.96 -27.06 8.06
N GLY A 234 -8.90 -25.80 8.36
CA GLY A 234 -8.35 -24.76 7.49
C GLY A 234 -6.88 -24.46 7.75
N GLY A 235 -6.40 -23.42 7.09
CA GLY A 235 -5.01 -22.93 7.24
C GLY A 235 -4.73 -21.71 6.39
N ILE A 236 -3.45 -21.38 6.31
CA ILE A 236 -2.91 -20.25 5.52
C ILE A 236 -1.91 -20.83 4.53
N ALA A 237 -2.23 -20.78 3.24
CA ALA A 237 -1.30 -21.24 2.21
C ALA A 237 -0.09 -20.31 2.14
N ARG A 238 1.12 -20.85 2.29
CA ARG A 238 2.37 -20.10 2.24
C ARG A 238 2.75 -19.76 0.80
N PHE A 239 1.84 -19.06 0.17
CA PHE A 239 1.97 -18.59 -1.21
C PHE A 239 1.36 -17.18 -1.33
N PRO A 240 2.15 -16.13 -1.54
CA PRO A 240 1.62 -14.78 -1.65
C PRO A 240 0.86 -14.60 -2.96
N ILE A 241 -0.35 -14.11 -2.90
CA ILE A 241 -1.10 -13.66 -4.08
C ILE A 241 -0.47 -12.37 -4.60
N MET A 242 -0.08 -11.48 -3.68
CA MET A 242 0.63 -10.21 -3.92
C MET A 242 1.27 -9.73 -2.63
N ILE A 243 2.20 -8.80 -2.72
CA ILE A 243 2.70 -8.05 -1.55
C ILE A 243 1.95 -6.73 -1.48
N LEU A 244 1.33 -6.48 -0.33
CA LEU A 244 0.53 -5.30 -0.07
C LEU A 244 1.42 -4.13 0.37
N THR A 245 1.03 -2.93 -0.02
CA THR A 245 1.64 -1.69 0.43
C THR A 245 0.59 -0.72 1.00
N TYR A 246 1.03 0.11 1.94
CA TYR A 246 0.34 1.34 2.30
C TYR A 246 0.97 2.49 1.54
N GLN A 247 0.13 3.43 1.13
CA GLN A 247 0.56 4.58 0.35
C GLN A 247 -0.01 5.87 0.94
N LEU A 248 0.83 6.88 1.09
CA LEU A 248 0.43 8.23 1.45
C LEU A 248 0.16 9.02 0.16
N VAL A 249 -1.06 9.44 -0.01
CA VAL A 249 -1.51 10.33 -1.11
C VAL A 249 -1.65 11.73 -0.58
N LEU A 250 -1.04 12.69 -1.24
CA LEU A 250 -1.08 14.12 -0.91
C LEU A 250 -1.95 14.87 -1.95
N ASN A 251 -2.77 15.80 -1.53
CA ASN A 251 -3.29 16.83 -2.40
C ASN A 251 -2.20 17.90 -2.56
N GLN A 252 -1.56 17.96 -3.72
CA GLN A 252 -0.38 18.82 -3.96
C GLN A 252 -0.59 20.27 -3.56
N ALA A 253 -1.78 20.83 -3.82
CA ALA A 253 -2.09 22.22 -3.52
C ALA A 253 -2.08 22.56 -2.02
N LYS A 254 -2.08 21.55 -1.15
CA LYS A 254 -2.14 21.71 0.30
C LYS A 254 -0.77 21.62 0.98
N PHE A 255 0.26 21.26 0.24
CA PHE A 255 1.61 21.06 0.78
C PHE A 255 2.62 21.98 0.10
N PRO A 256 3.72 22.34 0.80
CA PRO A 256 4.79 23.14 0.20
C PRO A 256 5.43 22.43 -1.00
N ALA A 257 5.95 23.20 -1.94
CA ALA A 257 6.69 22.67 -3.07
C ALA A 257 7.84 21.75 -2.63
N GLY A 258 8.00 20.60 -3.26
CA GLY A 258 9.03 19.61 -2.92
C GLY A 258 8.75 18.79 -1.65
N PHE A 259 7.60 18.98 -1.00
CA PHE A 259 7.22 18.19 0.18
C PHE A 259 7.09 16.70 -0.14
N GLY A 260 6.49 16.34 -1.27
CA GLY A 260 6.30 14.95 -1.66
C GLY A 260 7.60 14.16 -1.76
N GLU A 261 8.68 14.75 -2.29
CA GLU A 261 10.00 14.11 -2.34
C GLU A 261 10.58 13.87 -0.94
N LYS A 262 10.54 14.86 -0.07
CA LYS A 262 10.97 14.73 1.32
C LYS A 262 10.21 13.66 2.07
N SER A 263 8.91 13.63 1.85
CA SER A 263 7.99 12.65 2.41
C SER A 263 8.31 11.22 1.93
N ARG A 264 8.50 11.02 0.61
CA ARG A 264 8.89 9.72 0.04
C ARG A 264 10.22 9.21 0.63
N ASN A 265 11.20 10.08 0.81
CA ASN A 265 12.48 9.73 1.40
C ASN A 265 12.34 9.31 2.88
N HIS A 266 11.46 9.96 3.64
CA HIS A 266 11.15 9.53 5.01
C HIS A 266 10.59 8.11 5.03
N TRP A 267 9.53 7.84 4.24
CA TRP A 267 8.88 6.54 4.21
C TRP A 267 9.78 5.41 3.67
N LEU A 268 10.69 5.74 2.75
CA LEU A 268 11.71 4.80 2.33
C LEU A 268 12.64 4.40 3.51
N GLY A 269 12.97 5.35 4.38
CA GLY A 269 13.73 5.09 5.61
C GLY A 269 13.00 4.19 6.62
N GLU A 270 11.67 4.18 6.60
CA GLU A 270 10.83 3.36 7.49
C GLU A 270 10.63 1.91 6.98
N PHE A 271 11.18 1.55 5.82
CA PHE A 271 10.99 0.22 5.22
C PHE A 271 11.37 -0.92 6.17
N ASP A 272 12.52 -0.84 6.85
CA ASP A 272 12.99 -1.91 7.74
C ASP A 272 12.13 -2.04 9.00
N ARG A 273 11.57 -0.92 9.48
CA ARG A 273 10.59 -0.94 10.56
C ARG A 273 9.32 -1.69 10.12
N ALA A 274 8.78 -1.37 8.95
CA ALA A 274 7.63 -2.08 8.40
C ALA A 274 7.92 -3.58 8.23
N MET A 275 9.11 -3.94 7.72
CA MET A 275 9.52 -5.34 7.62
C MET A 275 9.61 -6.05 8.97
N SER A 276 10.04 -5.36 10.02
CA SER A 276 10.08 -5.91 11.38
C SER A 276 8.68 -6.21 11.90
N MET A 277 7.70 -5.32 11.64
CA MET A 277 6.29 -5.53 12.00
C MET A 277 5.72 -6.77 11.27
N ILE A 278 5.99 -6.89 9.98
CA ILE A 278 5.54 -8.04 9.17
C ILE A 278 6.14 -9.34 9.71
N LYS A 279 7.45 -9.40 9.95
CA LYS A 279 8.13 -10.58 10.49
C LYS A 279 7.59 -10.99 11.87
N ASN A 280 7.31 -10.03 12.74
CA ASN A 280 6.71 -10.30 14.04
C ASN A 280 5.29 -10.86 13.91
N ALA A 281 4.49 -10.35 12.97
CA ALA A 281 3.16 -10.88 12.70
C ALA A 281 3.21 -12.30 12.12
N ASP A 282 4.11 -12.58 11.17
CA ASP A 282 4.34 -13.92 10.61
C ASP A 282 4.73 -14.91 11.72
N ALA A 283 5.67 -14.53 12.60
CA ALA A 283 6.11 -15.35 13.72
C ALA A 283 5.01 -15.54 14.77
N GLY A 284 4.05 -14.64 14.84
CA GLY A 284 2.89 -14.73 15.76
C GLY A 284 1.80 -15.69 15.32
N ILE A 285 1.87 -16.23 14.10
CA ILE A 285 0.93 -17.24 13.57
C ILE A 285 1.45 -18.64 13.96
N PRO A 286 0.63 -19.50 14.59
CA PRO A 286 1.05 -20.85 14.93
C PRO A 286 1.55 -21.63 13.72
N ALA A 287 2.66 -22.37 13.86
CA ALA A 287 3.23 -23.16 12.76
C ALA A 287 2.22 -24.14 12.13
N ALA A 288 1.33 -24.72 12.95
CA ALA A 288 0.27 -25.62 12.48
C ALA A 288 -0.80 -24.95 11.60
N ALA A 289 -0.94 -23.62 11.63
CA ALA A 289 -1.87 -22.89 10.77
C ALA A 289 -1.33 -22.75 9.33
N TRP A 290 -0.01 -22.82 9.13
CA TRP A 290 0.60 -22.71 7.82
C TRP A 290 0.46 -23.98 7.00
N ILE A 291 0.33 -23.81 5.69
CA ILE A 291 0.29 -24.89 4.69
C ILE A 291 1.37 -24.58 3.66
N ASP A 292 2.37 -25.44 3.57
CA ASP A 292 3.38 -25.35 2.53
C ASP A 292 2.86 -26.02 1.25
N LEU A 293 2.89 -25.29 0.13
CA LEU A 293 2.46 -25.84 -1.15
C LEU A 293 3.60 -26.66 -1.79
N PRO A 294 3.29 -27.81 -2.42
CA PRO A 294 4.23 -28.52 -3.27
C PRO A 294 4.77 -27.59 -4.38
N PRO A 295 6.05 -27.75 -4.80
CA PRO A 295 6.65 -26.87 -5.80
C PRO A 295 5.87 -26.77 -7.12
N GLU A 296 5.27 -27.88 -7.58
CA GLU A 296 4.43 -27.93 -8.78
C GLU A 296 3.16 -27.08 -8.65
N ASN A 297 2.54 -27.07 -7.46
CA ASN A 297 1.37 -26.23 -7.19
C ASN A 297 1.78 -24.75 -7.12
N ALA A 298 2.91 -24.42 -6.49
CA ALA A 298 3.42 -23.07 -6.46
C ALA A 298 3.71 -22.52 -7.86
N GLN A 299 4.25 -23.35 -8.77
CA GLN A 299 4.46 -22.96 -10.17
C GLN A 299 3.15 -22.71 -10.91
N LYS A 300 2.14 -23.56 -10.74
CA LYS A 300 0.80 -23.37 -11.34
C LYS A 300 0.15 -22.08 -10.85
N TYR A 301 0.22 -21.81 -9.54
CA TYR A 301 -0.30 -20.57 -8.97
C TYR A 301 0.42 -19.34 -9.55
N ASN A 302 1.75 -19.40 -9.64
CA ASN A 302 2.53 -18.29 -10.21
C ASN A 302 2.15 -18.01 -11.67
N LEU A 303 2.00 -19.06 -12.48
CA LEU A 303 1.56 -18.94 -13.87
C LEU A 303 0.15 -18.32 -13.94
N MET A 304 -0.78 -18.81 -13.13
CA MET A 304 -2.15 -18.30 -13.05
C MET A 304 -2.19 -16.82 -12.66
N LEU A 305 -1.40 -16.42 -11.64
CA LEU A 305 -1.33 -15.00 -11.23
C LEU A 305 -0.75 -14.12 -12.33
N ARG A 306 0.31 -14.60 -13.02
CA ARG A 306 0.90 -13.88 -14.15
C ARG A 306 -0.12 -13.68 -15.28
N GLU A 307 -0.77 -14.75 -15.73
CA GLU A 307 -1.76 -14.67 -16.80
C GLU A 307 -2.93 -13.77 -16.42
N SER A 308 -3.39 -13.85 -15.16
CA SER A 308 -4.43 -12.96 -14.65
C SER A 308 -3.98 -11.51 -14.65
N ARG A 309 -2.74 -11.25 -14.23
CA ARG A 309 -2.15 -9.89 -14.23
C ARG A 309 -2.11 -9.30 -15.63
N LEU A 310 -1.64 -10.08 -16.63
CA LEU A 310 -1.56 -9.64 -18.02
C LEU A 310 -2.96 -9.38 -18.62
N ASP A 311 -3.93 -10.25 -18.37
CA ASP A 311 -5.30 -10.07 -18.82
C ASP A 311 -5.95 -8.83 -18.19
N ILE A 312 -5.76 -8.60 -16.89
CA ILE A 312 -6.28 -7.43 -16.18
C ILE A 312 -5.61 -6.15 -16.68
N ALA A 313 -4.31 -6.19 -16.99
CA ALA A 313 -3.58 -5.08 -17.59
C ALA A 313 -4.09 -4.75 -19.00
N SER A 314 -4.36 -5.77 -19.83
CA SER A 314 -4.91 -5.56 -21.18
C SER A 314 -6.29 -4.88 -21.17
N LYS A 315 -7.03 -4.98 -20.06
CA LYS A 315 -8.31 -4.30 -19.83
C LYS A 315 -8.15 -2.88 -19.25
N GLY A 316 -6.92 -2.39 -19.10
CA GLY A 316 -6.63 -1.07 -18.56
C GLY A 316 -6.89 -0.91 -17.05
N ILE A 317 -7.05 -2.03 -16.30
CA ILE A 317 -7.29 -2.01 -14.85
C ILE A 317 -5.96 -1.86 -14.10
N TYR A 318 -4.91 -2.55 -14.55
CA TYR A 318 -3.55 -2.37 -14.05
C TYR A 318 -2.76 -1.46 -14.98
N ASP A 319 -1.93 -0.60 -14.41
CA ASP A 319 -1.12 0.36 -15.15
C ASP A 319 0.09 -0.30 -15.81
N ALA A 320 0.16 -0.21 -17.14
CA ALA A 320 1.23 -0.82 -17.93
C ALA A 320 2.62 -0.23 -17.62
N GLN A 321 2.70 1.09 -17.36
CA GLN A 321 3.97 1.75 -17.02
C GLN A 321 4.47 1.32 -15.65
N GLY A 322 3.57 1.20 -14.67
CA GLY A 322 3.89 0.68 -13.35
C GLY A 322 4.37 -0.78 -13.42
N LEU A 323 3.69 -1.64 -14.17
CA LEU A 323 4.10 -3.02 -14.38
C LEU A 323 5.46 -3.12 -15.06
N LYS A 324 5.73 -2.28 -16.06
CA LYS A 324 7.03 -2.20 -16.75
C LYS A 324 8.18 -1.84 -15.79
N VAL A 325 7.96 -0.89 -14.87
CA VAL A 325 8.96 -0.55 -13.85
C VAL A 325 9.24 -1.76 -12.95
N ILE A 326 8.19 -2.41 -12.46
CA ILE A 326 8.33 -3.57 -11.57
C ILE A 326 9.05 -4.73 -12.27
N LYS A 327 8.67 -5.04 -13.52
CA LYS A 327 9.36 -6.05 -14.33
C LYS A 327 10.84 -5.73 -14.49
N LYS A 328 11.21 -4.49 -14.82
CA LYS A 328 12.61 -4.09 -14.95
C LYS A 328 13.39 -4.30 -13.65
N VAL A 329 12.80 -3.96 -12.50
CA VAL A 329 13.41 -4.20 -11.20
C VAL A 329 13.59 -5.70 -10.95
N ARG A 330 12.52 -6.49 -11.12
CA ARG A 330 12.58 -7.96 -10.96
C ARG A 330 13.64 -8.59 -11.84
N CYS A 331 13.71 -8.22 -13.12
CA CYS A 331 14.66 -8.73 -14.07
C CYS A 331 16.11 -8.28 -13.81
N SER A 332 16.30 -7.10 -13.19
CA SER A 332 17.64 -6.68 -12.75
C SER A 332 18.19 -7.54 -11.60
N MET A 333 17.30 -8.20 -10.85
CA MET A 333 17.67 -9.09 -9.74
C MET A 333 17.79 -10.56 -10.17
N ASN A 334 17.01 -10.97 -11.16
CA ASN A 334 17.05 -12.33 -11.72
C ASN A 334 16.75 -12.29 -13.22
N ALA A 335 17.80 -12.09 -14.02
CA ALA A 335 17.68 -12.05 -15.47
C ALA A 335 17.28 -13.41 -16.11
N ALA A 336 17.43 -14.51 -15.36
CA ALA A 336 17.04 -15.85 -15.80
C ALA A 336 15.54 -16.15 -15.61
N ASP A 337 14.77 -15.24 -15.00
CA ASP A 337 13.33 -15.39 -14.87
C ASP A 337 12.69 -15.43 -16.27
N ALA A 338 11.82 -16.44 -16.48
CA ALA A 338 11.16 -16.65 -17.77
C ALA A 338 10.36 -15.42 -18.26
N GLU A 339 9.85 -14.60 -17.35
CA GLU A 339 9.15 -13.37 -17.72
C GLU A 339 10.07 -12.29 -18.28
N CYS A 340 11.38 -12.36 -17.98
CA CYS A 340 12.35 -11.36 -18.44
C CYS A 340 12.70 -11.49 -19.94
N THR A 341 12.46 -12.66 -20.53
CA THR A 341 12.68 -12.92 -21.96
C THR A 341 11.47 -12.59 -22.83
N THR A 342 10.31 -12.28 -22.22
CA THR A 342 9.06 -11.96 -22.92
C THR A 342 8.87 -10.45 -23.04
N LYS A 343 8.09 -10.02 -24.06
CA LYS A 343 7.69 -8.62 -24.21
C LYS A 343 6.42 -8.27 -23.40
N SER A 344 5.88 -9.21 -22.63
CA SER A 344 4.75 -8.94 -21.75
C SER A 344 5.10 -7.86 -20.72
N GLU A 345 4.16 -6.99 -20.38
CA GLU A 345 4.35 -5.84 -19.47
C GLU A 345 5.34 -4.76 -19.99
N GLU A 346 5.61 -4.72 -21.28
CA GLU A 346 6.49 -3.69 -21.85
C GLU A 346 5.73 -2.49 -22.44
N GLY A 347 4.41 -2.56 -22.47
CA GLY A 347 3.52 -1.47 -22.90
C GLY A 347 3.55 -1.24 -24.39
#